data_be9529e5a068199def3428988d045112
#
_entry.id   be9529e5a068199def3428988d045112
#
_cell.length_a   1.000
_cell.length_b   1.000
_cell.length_c   1.000
_cell.angle_alpha   90.00
_cell.angle_beta   90.00
_cell.angle_gamma   90.00
#
_symmetry.space_group_name_H-M   'P 1'
#
loop_
_entity.id
_entity.type
_entity.pdbx_description
1 polymer ?
#
loop_
_entity_poly.entity_id
_entity_poly.type
_entity_poly.pdbx_seq_one_letter_code
_entity_poly.pdbx_strand_id
1 'polypeptide(L)'
;QHGQTATLTLTVVDGKQGASIPESSMSQTDAARQEIVRLVNQVRRENGVPELTVNAALMDAAQHCASLRVAYHQNKVECEAVAASGYPHGFGSNITAFANVPASETAGRAVENWRNSPGHFQTMINPDCDTIGVGISTDEGGTICFLFVGDPNAHNPYA
;
A
#
# COMPACT_ATOMS: atom_id res chain seq x y z
N GLN A 1 22.31 23.56 -2.50
CA GLN A 1 22.25 23.81 -2.42
C GLN A 1 22.20 23.96 -2.34
N HIS A 2 21.73 23.35 -2.65
CA HIS A 2 21.76 23.32 -2.35
C HIS A 2 21.99 23.35 -2.00
N GLY A 3 22.03 23.01 -1.59
CA GLY A 3 22.12 23.06 -1.52
C GLY A 3 22.38 23.07 -1.14
N GLN A 4 21.82 22.36 -1.19
CA GLN A 4 21.91 22.12 -0.95
C GLN A 4 22.05 21.85 -0.74
N THR A 5 22.63 21.93 -0.37
CA THR A 5 22.56 21.77 -0.34
C THR A 5 22.72 21.51 -0.12
N ALA A 6 23.01 20.81 0.14
CA ALA A 6 22.85 20.52 -0.04
C ALA A 6 23.12 20.20 0.18
N THR A 7 23.36 19.95 0.37
CA THR A 7 23.30 19.60 0.23
C THR A 7 23.50 19.18 0.29
N LEU A 8 23.74 18.78 0.49
CA LEU A 8 23.68 18.33 0.18
C LEU A 8 23.93 17.89 0.20
N THR A 9 24.13 17.18 0.19
CA THR A 9 24.12 16.75 -0.21
C THR A 9 24.31 16.27 -0.32
N LEU A 10 24.71 15.97 -0.17
CA LEU A 10 24.62 15.49 -0.65
C LEU A 10 24.80 15.04 -0.73
N THR A 11 25.01 14.50 -0.77
CA THR A 11 24.89 14.10 -1.24
C THR A 11 24.95 13.74 -1.44
N VAL A 12 25.40 13.39 -1.40
CA VAL A 12 25.16 13.04 -1.92
C VAL A 12 25.27 12.79 -2.09
N VAL A 13 25.58 12.43 -2.18
CA VAL A 13 25.36 12.23 -2.63
C VAL A 13 25.35 12.01 -2.86
N ASP A 14 25.72 11.74 -2.94
CA ASP A 14 25.49 11.51 -3.40
C ASP A 14 25.35 11.00 -3.74
N GLY A 15 25.50 10.73 -3.87
CA GLY A 15 25.20 10.30 -4.33
C GLY A 15 25.10 9.80 -4.56
N LYS A 16 25.23 9.44 -4.93
CA LYS A 16 24.95 9.24 -5.14
C LYS A 16 24.58 8.78 -5.49
N GLN A 17 24.43 8.43 -5.67
CA GLN A 17 23.94 8.17 -5.80
C GLN A 17 23.65 7.36 -5.97
N GLY A 18 24.13 7.22 -5.87
CA GLY A 18 24.03 5.87 -5.71
C GLY A 18 22.67 5.42 -5.92
N ALA A 19 22.64 4.30 -6.25
CA ALA A 19 21.42 3.82 -6.73
C ALA A 19 20.28 3.84 -5.75
N SER A 20 20.53 3.67 -4.46
CA SER A 20 19.42 3.69 -3.53
C SER A 20 18.97 5.12 -3.29
N ILE A 21 17.67 5.32 -3.31
CA ILE A 21 17.08 6.63 -3.04
C ILE A 21 17.21 6.89 -1.54
N PRO A 22 17.81 8.02 -1.15
CA PRO A 22 17.86 8.36 0.26
C PRO A 22 16.46 8.43 0.84
N GLU A 23 16.29 8.01 2.07
CA GLU A 23 15.01 8.04 2.72
C GLU A 23 14.41 9.45 2.73
N SER A 24 15.26 10.45 2.89
CA SER A 24 14.83 11.85 2.87
C SER A 24 14.24 12.27 1.53
N SER A 25 14.52 11.55 0.44
CA SER A 25 13.99 11.83 -0.90
C SER A 25 12.72 11.03 -1.19
N MET A 26 12.37 10.06 -0.34
CA MET A 26 11.16 9.27 -0.52
C MET A 26 9.95 10.14 -0.21
N SER A 27 8.93 10.06 -1.04
CA SER A 27 7.70 10.80 -0.77
C SER A 27 7.06 10.29 0.51
N GLN A 28 6.31 11.16 1.18
CA GLN A 28 5.58 10.75 2.38
C GLN A 28 4.57 9.66 2.05
N THR A 29 3.99 9.71 0.86
CA THR A 29 3.05 8.70 0.41
C THR A 29 3.74 7.34 0.29
N ASP A 30 4.92 7.29 -0.32
CA ASP A 30 5.63 6.03 -0.48
C ASP A 30 6.09 5.48 0.86
N ALA A 31 6.55 6.35 1.77
CA ALA A 31 6.93 5.92 3.11
C ALA A 31 5.73 5.34 3.85
N ALA A 32 4.55 5.97 3.73
CA ALA A 32 3.34 5.48 4.37
C ALA A 32 2.89 4.14 3.77
N ARG A 33 3.04 3.97 2.45
CA ARG A 33 2.71 2.70 1.81
C ARG A 33 3.58 1.56 2.36
N GLN A 34 4.88 1.80 2.50
CA GLN A 34 5.79 0.81 3.05
C GLN A 34 5.48 0.52 4.51
N GLU A 35 5.09 1.53 5.27
CA GLU A 35 4.74 1.34 6.68
C GLU A 35 3.45 0.52 6.82
N ILE A 36 2.47 0.70 5.93
CA ILE A 36 1.28 -0.15 5.95
C ILE A 36 1.68 -1.61 5.72
N VAL A 37 2.58 -1.88 4.76
CA VAL A 37 3.07 -3.24 4.52
C VAL A 37 3.65 -3.82 5.80
N ARG A 38 4.49 -3.06 6.49
CA ARG A 38 5.14 -3.50 7.73
C ARG A 38 4.10 -3.81 8.81
N LEU A 39 3.11 -2.93 8.96
CA LEU A 39 2.09 -3.09 9.99
C LEU A 39 1.15 -4.25 9.69
N VAL A 40 0.76 -4.45 8.43
CA VAL A 40 -0.07 -5.60 8.05
C VAL A 40 0.69 -6.89 8.35
N ASN A 41 1.97 -6.95 8.01
CA ASN A 41 2.78 -8.13 8.31
C ASN A 41 2.96 -8.36 9.80
N GLN A 42 3.01 -7.28 10.59
CA GLN A 42 3.02 -7.44 12.05
C GLN A 42 1.72 -8.06 12.54
N VAL A 43 0.57 -7.61 12.03
CA VAL A 43 -0.73 -8.21 12.39
C VAL A 43 -0.74 -9.69 12.02
N ARG A 44 -0.22 -10.03 10.84
CA ARG A 44 -0.16 -11.42 10.41
C ARG A 44 0.69 -12.27 11.36
N ARG A 45 1.88 -11.78 11.73
CA ARG A 45 2.75 -12.51 12.68
C ARG A 45 2.03 -12.71 14.02
N GLU A 46 1.34 -11.68 14.51
CA GLU A 46 0.61 -11.76 15.78
C GLU A 46 -0.51 -12.79 15.74
N ASN A 47 -1.00 -13.10 14.55
CA ASN A 47 -2.10 -14.04 14.37
C ASN A 47 -1.64 -15.38 13.77
N GLY A 48 -0.33 -15.63 13.74
CA GLY A 48 0.22 -16.94 13.37
C GLY A 48 0.16 -17.27 11.89
N VAL A 49 0.02 -16.26 11.01
CA VAL A 49 0.04 -16.48 9.56
C VAL A 49 1.32 -15.88 8.95
N PRO A 50 1.83 -16.49 7.87
CA PRO A 50 3.07 -15.99 7.24
C PRO A 50 2.94 -14.58 6.71
N GLU A 51 4.08 -13.87 6.67
CA GLU A 51 4.12 -12.53 6.10
C GLU A 51 3.83 -12.56 4.60
N LEU A 52 3.30 -11.44 4.11
CA LEU A 52 3.06 -11.24 2.68
C LEU A 52 4.31 -10.61 2.05
N THR A 53 4.58 -11.02 0.81
CA THR A 53 5.67 -10.45 0.01
C THR A 53 5.12 -9.31 -0.84
N VAL A 54 5.81 -8.17 -0.87
CA VAL A 54 5.42 -7.06 -1.73
C VAL A 54 5.43 -7.51 -3.18
N ASN A 55 4.34 -7.21 -3.89
CA ASN A 55 4.20 -7.52 -5.32
C ASN A 55 4.04 -6.21 -6.07
N ALA A 56 4.94 -5.97 -7.03
CA ALA A 56 4.96 -4.70 -7.77
C ALA A 56 3.66 -4.44 -8.51
N ALA A 57 3.07 -5.46 -9.12
CA ALA A 57 1.80 -5.31 -9.84
C ALA A 57 0.68 -4.91 -8.88
N LEU A 58 0.61 -5.55 -7.72
CA LEU A 58 -0.40 -5.19 -6.72
C LEU A 58 -0.16 -3.79 -6.15
N MET A 59 1.10 -3.38 -5.98
CA MET A 59 1.41 -2.02 -5.54
C MET A 59 0.91 -1.00 -6.56
N ASP A 60 1.14 -1.26 -7.85
CA ASP A 60 0.68 -0.36 -8.91
C ASP A 60 -0.83 -0.32 -8.99
N ALA A 61 -1.49 -1.48 -8.92
CA ALA A 61 -2.95 -1.56 -8.99
C ALA A 61 -3.60 -0.83 -7.81
N ALA A 62 -3.08 -1.04 -6.61
CA ALA A 62 -3.62 -0.39 -5.41
C ALA A 62 -3.46 1.13 -5.50
N GLN A 63 -2.30 1.59 -5.96
CA GLN A 63 -2.06 3.02 -6.10
C GLN A 63 -2.97 3.63 -7.17
N HIS A 64 -3.17 2.92 -8.27
CA HIS A 64 -4.11 3.37 -9.30
C HIS A 64 -5.51 3.52 -8.73
N CYS A 65 -6.00 2.50 -8.02
CA CYS A 65 -7.34 2.55 -7.44
C CYS A 65 -7.47 3.68 -6.41
N ALA A 66 -6.46 3.88 -5.57
CA ALA A 66 -6.48 4.99 -4.61
C ALA A 66 -6.56 6.34 -5.33
N SER A 67 -5.87 6.48 -6.47
CA SER A 67 -5.84 7.73 -7.23
C SER A 67 -7.18 8.08 -7.85
N LEU A 68 -8.08 7.12 -8.01
CA LEU A 68 -9.42 7.38 -8.53
C LEU A 68 -10.31 8.07 -7.51
N ARG A 69 -9.90 8.12 -6.25
CA ARG A 69 -10.57 8.85 -5.17
C ARG A 69 -11.97 8.34 -4.88
N VAL A 70 -12.23 7.04 -5.08
CA VAL A 70 -13.49 6.40 -4.76
C VAL A 70 -13.26 5.51 -3.55
N ALA A 71 -13.95 5.80 -2.44
CA ALA A 71 -13.70 5.16 -1.16
C ALA A 71 -14.69 4.02 -0.87
N TYR A 72 -15.19 3.37 -1.90
CA TYR A 72 -15.99 2.16 -1.75
C TYR A 72 -15.57 1.15 -2.83
N HIS A 73 -15.88 -0.12 -2.59
CA HIS A 73 -15.46 -1.18 -3.51
C HIS A 73 -16.24 -1.10 -4.82
N GLN A 74 -15.47 -1.12 -5.92
CA GLN A 74 -15.98 -1.27 -7.26
C GLN A 74 -15.32 -2.51 -7.83
N ASN A 75 -15.98 -3.67 -7.69
CA ASN A 75 -15.37 -4.96 -7.97
C ASN A 75 -14.73 -5.02 -9.37
N LYS A 76 -15.46 -4.56 -10.39
CA LYS A 76 -14.93 -4.61 -11.75
C LYS A 76 -13.69 -3.74 -11.90
N VAL A 77 -13.73 -2.53 -11.36
CA VAL A 77 -12.59 -1.59 -11.45
C VAL A 77 -11.36 -2.18 -10.78
N GLU A 78 -11.52 -2.75 -9.58
CA GLU A 78 -10.41 -3.34 -8.84
C GLU A 78 -9.85 -4.55 -9.58
N CYS A 79 -10.71 -5.44 -10.04
CA CYS A 79 -10.26 -6.65 -10.74
C CYS A 79 -9.56 -6.33 -12.05
N GLU A 80 -10.08 -5.36 -12.79
CA GLU A 80 -9.44 -4.94 -14.05
C GLU A 80 -8.10 -4.28 -13.78
N ALA A 81 -8.00 -3.44 -12.73
CA ALA A 81 -6.75 -2.78 -12.39
C ALA A 81 -5.67 -3.79 -12.00
N VAL A 82 -6.03 -4.79 -11.21
CA VAL A 82 -5.10 -5.83 -10.79
C VAL A 82 -4.62 -6.63 -12.00
N ALA A 83 -5.55 -7.05 -12.87
CA ALA A 83 -5.19 -7.80 -14.07
C ALA A 83 -4.32 -6.97 -15.01
N ALA A 84 -4.69 -5.71 -15.25
CA ALA A 84 -3.96 -4.83 -16.15
C ALA A 84 -2.55 -4.53 -15.64
N SER A 85 -2.36 -4.53 -14.33
CA SER A 85 -1.04 -4.29 -13.74
C SER A 85 -0.13 -5.51 -13.81
N GLY A 86 -0.66 -6.68 -14.16
CA GLY A 86 0.12 -7.89 -14.38
C GLY A 86 0.00 -8.96 -13.31
N TYR A 87 -0.88 -8.79 -12.32
CA TYR A 87 -1.11 -9.83 -11.32
C TYR A 87 -2.23 -10.77 -11.83
N PRO A 88 -1.93 -12.07 -12.04
CA PRO A 88 -2.84 -12.94 -12.80
C PRO A 88 -3.84 -13.71 -11.93
N HIS A 89 -3.89 -13.47 -10.64
CA HIS A 89 -4.73 -14.27 -9.72
C HIS A 89 -5.76 -13.39 -9.02
N GLY A 90 -6.61 -14.03 -8.24
CA GLY A 90 -7.57 -13.33 -7.41
C GLY A 90 -6.91 -12.69 -6.19
N PHE A 91 -7.69 -11.90 -5.47
CA PHE A 91 -7.15 -11.11 -4.36
C PHE A 91 -8.27 -10.67 -3.43
N GLY A 92 -7.89 -10.32 -2.19
CA GLY A 92 -8.79 -9.63 -1.29
C GLY A 92 -8.44 -8.15 -1.26
N SER A 93 -9.39 -7.30 -0.88
CA SER A 93 -9.11 -5.86 -0.81
C SER A 93 -9.77 -5.19 0.38
N ASN A 94 -9.06 -4.24 0.95
CA ASN A 94 -9.57 -3.36 2.00
C ASN A 94 -9.44 -1.92 1.53
N ILE A 95 -10.41 -1.09 1.92
CA ILE A 95 -10.35 0.36 1.69
C ILE A 95 -10.63 1.03 3.02
N THR A 96 -9.95 2.16 3.28
CA THR A 96 -10.33 3.06 4.35
C THR A 96 -10.09 4.49 3.91
N ALA A 97 -10.85 5.41 4.48
CA ALA A 97 -10.73 6.83 4.17
C ALA A 97 -10.85 7.63 5.47
N PHE A 98 -10.09 8.72 5.55
CA PHE A 98 -10.12 9.60 6.72
C PHE A 98 -9.56 10.97 6.34
N ALA A 99 -9.76 11.94 7.22
CA ALA A 99 -9.30 13.31 6.99
C ALA A 99 -8.59 13.83 8.23
N ASN A 100 -7.77 14.86 8.03
CA ASN A 100 -7.11 15.58 9.13
C ASN A 100 -6.17 14.70 9.94
N VAL A 101 -5.51 13.74 9.29
CA VAL A 101 -4.52 12.87 9.92
C VAL A 101 -3.16 13.24 9.35
N PRO A 102 -2.17 13.55 10.21
CA PRO A 102 -0.83 13.85 9.72
C PRO A 102 -0.23 12.70 8.90
N ALA A 103 0.61 13.05 7.94
CA ALA A 103 1.21 12.04 7.06
C ALA A 103 1.92 10.94 7.86
N SER A 104 2.58 11.31 8.97
CA SER A 104 3.31 10.35 9.80
C SER A 104 2.39 9.36 10.52
N GLU A 105 1.09 9.62 10.57
CA GLU A 105 0.13 8.77 11.27
C GLU A 105 -0.82 8.04 10.32
N THR A 106 -0.68 8.27 9.01
CA THR A 106 -1.57 7.70 8.01
C THR A 106 -1.58 6.17 8.06
N ALA A 107 -0.41 5.56 8.07
CA ALA A 107 -0.32 4.10 8.03
C ALA A 107 -0.93 3.47 9.27
N GLY A 108 -0.62 4.01 10.44
CA GLY A 108 -1.19 3.49 11.69
C GLY A 108 -2.70 3.60 11.73
N ARG A 109 -3.24 4.73 11.27
CA ARG A 109 -4.68 4.94 11.24
C ARG A 109 -5.36 3.95 10.30
N ALA A 110 -4.79 3.75 9.11
CA ALA A 110 -5.38 2.83 8.14
C ALA A 110 -5.44 1.41 8.70
N VAL A 111 -4.33 0.92 9.23
CA VAL A 111 -4.28 -0.45 9.76
C VAL A 111 -5.18 -0.59 10.98
N GLU A 112 -5.23 0.43 11.84
CA GLU A 112 -6.12 0.39 13.01
C GLU A 112 -7.58 0.29 12.57
N ASN A 113 -7.98 1.08 11.56
CA ASN A 113 -9.36 1.02 11.05
C ASN A 113 -9.69 -0.39 10.55
N TRP A 114 -8.75 -1.02 9.84
CA TRP A 114 -8.97 -2.37 9.34
C TRP A 114 -8.98 -3.41 10.46
N ARG A 115 -8.11 -3.24 11.47
CA ARG A 115 -8.10 -4.16 12.62
C ARG A 115 -9.44 -4.17 13.35
N ASN A 116 -10.09 -3.03 13.44
CA ASN A 116 -11.31 -2.87 14.22
C ASN A 116 -12.57 -3.24 13.45
N SER A 117 -12.43 -3.75 12.24
CA SER A 117 -13.55 -4.15 11.40
C SER A 117 -13.39 -5.63 11.03
N PRO A 118 -14.30 -6.51 11.48
CA PRO A 118 -14.11 -7.97 11.31
C PRO A 118 -13.79 -8.40 9.88
N GLY A 119 -14.50 -7.87 8.89
CA GLY A 119 -14.26 -8.25 7.49
C GLY A 119 -12.89 -7.80 7.00
N HIS A 120 -12.49 -6.57 7.34
CA HIS A 120 -11.19 -6.04 6.95
C HIS A 120 -10.06 -6.76 7.68
N PHE A 121 -10.27 -7.11 8.94
CA PHE A 121 -9.29 -7.86 9.70
C PHE A 121 -9.04 -9.23 9.06
N GLN A 122 -10.12 -9.93 8.68
CA GLN A 122 -10.00 -11.24 8.04
C GLN A 122 -9.24 -11.15 6.71
N THR A 123 -9.41 -10.07 5.95
CA THR A 123 -8.64 -9.85 4.73
C THR A 123 -7.14 -9.76 5.04
N MET A 124 -6.77 -9.00 6.07
CA MET A 124 -5.36 -8.85 6.43
C MET A 124 -4.71 -10.16 6.82
N ILE A 125 -5.40 -11.02 7.54
CA ILE A 125 -4.82 -12.27 8.06
C ILE A 125 -5.19 -13.51 7.25
N ASN A 126 -5.71 -13.34 6.04
CA ASN A 126 -6.12 -14.46 5.20
C ASN A 126 -4.90 -15.36 4.90
N PRO A 127 -4.91 -16.62 5.37
CA PRO A 127 -3.77 -17.51 5.21
C PRO A 127 -3.56 -17.98 3.77
N ASP A 128 -4.56 -17.81 2.91
CA ASP A 128 -4.46 -18.21 1.50
C ASP A 128 -3.71 -17.18 0.65
N CYS A 129 -3.47 -15.99 1.20
CA CYS A 129 -2.79 -14.92 0.49
C CYS A 129 -1.30 -14.91 0.81
N ASP A 130 -0.47 -14.57 -0.19
CA ASP A 130 0.98 -14.55 -0.04
C ASP A 130 1.63 -13.25 -0.50
N THR A 131 0.89 -12.34 -1.13
CA THR A 131 1.44 -11.10 -1.67
C THR A 131 0.60 -9.91 -1.25
N ILE A 132 1.19 -8.71 -1.32
CA ILE A 132 0.57 -7.47 -0.83
C ILE A 132 0.87 -6.32 -1.77
N GLY A 133 -0.15 -5.47 -1.97
CA GLY A 133 0.01 -4.17 -2.59
C GLY A 133 -0.77 -3.13 -1.80
N VAL A 134 -0.26 -1.91 -1.76
CA VAL A 134 -0.84 -0.81 -1.00
C VAL A 134 -0.84 0.45 -1.85
N GLY A 135 -1.93 1.21 -1.79
CA GLY A 135 -2.03 2.49 -2.45
C GLY A 135 -2.57 3.55 -1.51
N ILE A 136 -2.10 4.77 -1.65
CA ILE A 136 -2.54 5.90 -0.83
C ILE A 136 -2.68 7.12 -1.72
N SER A 137 -3.80 7.84 -1.57
CA SER A 137 -4.03 9.11 -2.25
C SER A 137 -4.54 10.11 -1.24
N THR A 138 -3.88 11.26 -1.15
CA THR A 138 -4.26 12.33 -0.23
C THR A 138 -4.46 13.62 -1.01
N ASP A 139 -5.56 14.31 -0.74
CA ASP A 139 -5.82 15.65 -1.25
C ASP A 139 -6.59 16.44 -0.18
N GLU A 140 -7.16 17.57 -0.58
CA GLU A 140 -7.91 18.43 0.35
C GLU A 140 -9.11 17.73 0.96
N GLY A 141 -9.66 16.74 0.26
CA GLY A 141 -10.82 16.00 0.74
C GLY A 141 -10.49 14.85 1.67
N GLY A 142 -9.20 14.59 1.90
CA GLY A 142 -8.77 13.53 2.82
C GLY A 142 -7.88 12.50 2.17
N THR A 143 -7.70 11.40 2.89
CA THR A 143 -6.80 10.32 2.51
C THR A 143 -7.61 9.05 2.24
N ILE A 144 -7.28 8.35 1.16
CA ILE A 144 -7.87 7.05 0.82
C ILE A 144 -6.74 6.04 0.74
N CYS A 145 -6.89 4.92 1.44
CA CYS A 145 -5.90 3.85 1.44
C CYS A 145 -6.54 2.56 0.89
N PHE A 146 -5.84 1.92 -0.04
CA PHE A 146 -6.20 0.61 -0.58
C PHE A 146 -5.18 -0.42 -0.16
N LEU A 147 -5.67 -1.60 0.19
CA LEU A 147 -4.84 -2.78 0.45
C LEU A 147 -5.34 -3.90 -0.46
N PHE A 148 -4.42 -4.49 -1.23
CA PHE A 148 -4.70 -5.72 -1.96
C PHE A 148 -3.82 -6.83 -1.39
N VAL A 149 -4.43 -8.00 -1.15
CA VAL A 149 -3.70 -9.21 -0.72
C VAL A 149 -3.97 -10.28 -1.77
N GLY A 150 -2.91 -10.77 -2.39
CA GLY A 150 -3.01 -11.68 -3.53
C GLY A 150 -3.11 -13.14 -3.10
N ASP A 151 -4.05 -13.86 -3.72
CA ASP A 151 -4.28 -15.27 -3.46
C ASP A 151 -3.93 -16.04 -4.74
N PRO A 152 -2.81 -16.78 -4.76
CA PRO A 152 -2.34 -17.45 -5.98
C PRO A 152 -3.24 -18.58 -6.45
N ASN A 153 -4.20 -19.01 -5.62
CA ASN A 153 -5.13 -20.08 -5.97
C ASN A 153 -6.52 -19.55 -6.30
N ALA A 154 -6.74 -18.25 -6.25
CA ALA A 154 -8.02 -17.65 -6.58
C ALA A 154 -8.00 -17.15 -8.03
N HIS A 155 -9.17 -16.96 -8.60
CA HIS A 155 -9.32 -16.57 -10.00
C HIS A 155 -9.82 -15.13 -10.10
N ASN A 156 -9.15 -14.33 -10.95
CA ASN A 156 -9.62 -13.01 -11.33
C ASN A 156 -10.22 -13.13 -12.73
N PRO A 157 -11.54 -12.91 -12.90
CA PRO A 157 -12.19 -13.14 -14.20
C PRO A 157 -11.69 -12.20 -15.31
N TYR A 158 -10.96 -11.15 -14.96
CA TYR A 158 -10.39 -10.22 -15.93
C TYR A 158 -8.91 -10.47 -16.23
N ALA A 159 -8.32 -11.45 -15.57
CA ALA A 159 -6.90 -11.76 -15.79
C ALA A 159 -6.70 -12.72 -16.98
#